data_33b55590f0c9adbd05855c70c509f171
#
_entry.id   33b55590f0c9adbd05855c70c509f171
#
_cell.length_a   1.000
_cell.length_b   1.000
_cell.length_c   1.000
_cell.angle_alpha   90.00
_cell.angle_beta   90.00
_cell.angle_gamma   90.00
#
_symmetry.space_group_name_H-M   'P 1'
#
loop_
_entity.id
_entity.type
_entity.pdbx_description
1 polymer ?
#
loop_
_entity_poly.entity_id
_entity_poly.type
_entity_poly.pdbx_seq_one_letter_code
_entity_poly.pdbx_strand_id
1 'polypeptide(L)'
;MGAYKPHRWVPVFLAAALFLTMGQPTAAQDVIPLFPIGGTNASSGICVIDIESGKTVAACQAEQFFVPASTQKLITAATLLMCHRPDWQLTTRVFYDGAVSKRGRLHGNLYIQGCGDPSLGSQYADTPPDRFIQEVAAAVKAAGITAISGGIVADDGAIPDNPVVSKWLWEDVGNYYAAGCYGINYADNRFAATFSTGEPDSRPTLLGITPEVEGLRFYYPYLSTNRSGRDSAYIYGGPYEYTRRVFGSLPAHREQFTIKGDLPDPPHFLASQLTDALRKAGIKVHDEATTARRLHESGLTLPDYETDGHLLFLHTSPTLAEMLRHTLTQSDNLYAEALLRQVELAVAPTATLAGSIEEMKTIWREAGFSIDDATLYDGSGLSPLNRITPLMMGQLLAHVARSGQGGDLLPELLPQPGEGTLKRFMAGSTLSPALHLKSGSMTGVQCYAGYYTGKRSYAVVVMVNHFSGTRASVQKEIADMLTRVLTTLDNRQ
;
A
#
# COMPACT_ATOMS: atom_id res chain seq x y z
N MET A 1 19.53 -11.17 31.37
CA MET A 1 20.43 -11.02 30.20
C MET A 1 20.45 -12.32 29.42
N GLY A 2 19.45 -12.54 28.60
CA GLY A 2 19.38 -13.65 27.66
C GLY A 2 19.12 -13.02 26.29
N ALA A 3 20.16 -13.00 25.45
CA ALA A 3 20.07 -12.45 24.11
C ALA A 3 19.08 -13.26 23.29
N TYR A 4 17.99 -12.64 22.89
CA TYR A 4 17.07 -13.14 21.87
C TYR A 4 17.85 -13.26 20.56
N LYS A 5 18.16 -14.47 20.14
CA LYS A 5 18.68 -14.76 18.80
C LYS A 5 17.47 -14.92 17.89
N PRO A 6 17.25 -14.03 16.93
CA PRO A 6 16.25 -14.28 15.89
C PRO A 6 16.65 -15.56 15.16
N HIS A 7 15.76 -16.52 15.07
CA HIS A 7 15.94 -17.70 14.22
C HIS A 7 15.96 -17.22 12.76
N ARG A 8 17.17 -17.02 12.23
CA ARG A 8 17.37 -16.97 10.79
C ARG A 8 16.98 -18.34 10.22
N TRP A 9 15.79 -18.43 9.70
CA TRP A 9 15.45 -19.49 8.78
C TRP A 9 16.18 -19.19 7.47
N VAL A 10 17.43 -19.64 7.39
CA VAL A 10 18.15 -19.72 6.12
C VAL A 10 17.63 -20.98 5.44
N PRO A 11 16.89 -20.89 4.34
CA PRO A 11 16.69 -22.06 3.51
C PRO A 11 18.06 -22.48 2.99
N VAL A 12 18.48 -23.67 3.33
CA VAL A 12 19.70 -24.28 2.78
C VAL A 12 19.45 -24.47 1.29
N PHE A 13 19.92 -23.52 0.49
CA PHE A 13 20.01 -23.69 -0.95
C PHE A 13 21.13 -24.70 -1.23
N LEU A 14 20.77 -25.92 -1.61
CA LEU A 14 21.68 -26.78 -2.34
C LEU A 14 21.92 -26.10 -3.70
N ALA A 15 23.02 -25.36 -3.82
CA ALA A 15 23.49 -24.83 -5.08
C ALA A 15 23.95 -26.03 -5.94
N ALA A 16 23.04 -26.53 -6.77
CA ALA A 16 23.45 -27.37 -7.91
C ALA A 16 24.15 -26.44 -8.90
N ALA A 17 25.46 -26.44 -8.85
CA ALA A 17 26.32 -25.83 -9.88
C ALA A 17 26.07 -26.56 -11.20
N LEU A 18 25.13 -26.08 -12.00
CA LEU A 18 25.00 -26.46 -13.39
C LEU A 18 26.11 -25.73 -14.17
N PHE A 19 27.15 -26.46 -14.55
CA PHE A 19 28.09 -26.04 -15.59
C PHE A 19 27.28 -25.75 -16.86
N LEU A 20 27.10 -24.46 -17.19
CA LEU A 20 26.65 -24.02 -18.49
C LEU A 20 27.71 -24.39 -19.52
N THR A 21 27.49 -25.50 -20.24
CA THR A 21 28.14 -25.72 -21.54
C THR A 21 27.67 -24.56 -22.44
N MET A 22 28.63 -23.78 -22.94
CA MET A 22 28.35 -22.77 -23.97
C MET A 22 27.78 -23.49 -25.21
N GLY A 23 26.47 -23.59 -25.25
CA GLY A 23 25.71 -23.96 -26.46
C GLY A 23 25.90 -22.86 -27.49
N GLN A 24 26.18 -23.28 -28.74
CA GLN A 24 26.24 -22.39 -29.90
C GLN A 24 24.99 -21.49 -29.97
N PRO A 25 25.09 -20.26 -30.52
CA PRO A 25 23.93 -19.36 -30.61
C PRO A 25 22.86 -20.04 -31.48
N THR A 26 21.83 -20.56 -30.81
CA THR A 26 20.58 -20.92 -31.50
C THR A 26 20.03 -19.64 -32.10
N ALA A 27 19.59 -19.71 -33.36
CA ALA A 27 19.06 -18.61 -34.14
C ALA A 27 18.28 -17.62 -33.27
N ALA A 28 18.67 -16.33 -33.32
CA ALA A 28 18.00 -15.26 -32.59
C ALA A 28 16.50 -15.35 -32.92
N GLN A 29 15.70 -15.69 -31.92
CA GLN A 29 14.23 -15.56 -32.05
C GLN A 29 13.98 -14.09 -32.35
N ASP A 30 13.44 -13.81 -33.55
CA ASP A 30 13.21 -12.42 -34.01
C ASP A 30 12.38 -11.67 -33.00
N VAL A 31 13.00 -10.73 -32.27
CA VAL A 31 12.32 -9.82 -31.35
C VAL A 31 11.32 -9.00 -32.17
N ILE A 32 10.05 -9.00 -31.79
CA ILE A 32 9.03 -8.20 -32.46
C ILE A 32 9.38 -6.71 -32.26
N PRO A 33 9.67 -5.95 -33.31
CA PRO A 33 9.95 -4.52 -33.18
C PRO A 33 8.67 -3.78 -32.79
N LEU A 34 8.78 -2.91 -31.78
CA LEU A 34 7.70 -2.07 -31.29
C LEU A 34 8.02 -0.60 -31.52
N PHE A 35 6.98 0.17 -31.76
CA PHE A 35 7.10 1.60 -31.98
C PHE A 35 6.66 2.38 -30.73
N PRO A 36 7.27 3.56 -30.48
CA PRO A 36 6.84 4.44 -29.40
C PRO A 36 5.36 4.80 -29.50
N ILE A 37 4.70 4.93 -28.37
CA ILE A 37 3.28 5.29 -28.20
C ILE A 37 3.14 6.50 -27.27
N GLY A 38 1.99 7.16 -27.25
CA GLY A 38 1.72 8.30 -26.37
C GLY A 38 2.01 9.67 -26.99
N GLY A 39 2.29 9.72 -28.30
CA GLY A 39 2.54 10.96 -29.05
C GLY A 39 4.03 11.29 -29.23
N THR A 40 4.31 12.33 -30.02
CA THR A 40 5.66 12.68 -30.53
C THR A 40 6.70 12.95 -29.43
N ASN A 41 6.27 13.50 -28.30
CA ASN A 41 7.17 13.88 -27.20
C ASN A 41 7.09 12.92 -26.00
N ALA A 42 6.32 11.85 -26.11
CA ALA A 42 6.24 10.84 -25.06
C ALA A 42 7.45 9.91 -25.11
N SER A 43 7.81 9.41 -23.94
CA SER A 43 8.74 8.30 -23.79
C SER A 43 7.95 7.03 -23.52
N SER A 44 8.17 5.95 -24.27
CA SER A 44 7.47 4.68 -24.04
C SER A 44 8.45 3.53 -24.00
N GLY A 45 8.48 2.83 -22.85
CA GLY A 45 9.26 1.64 -22.63
C GLY A 45 8.36 0.40 -22.61
N ILE A 46 8.71 -0.59 -23.42
CA ILE A 46 7.91 -1.82 -23.56
C ILE A 46 8.85 -3.01 -23.48
N CYS A 47 8.47 -4.04 -22.72
CA CYS A 47 9.20 -5.28 -22.63
C CYS A 47 8.21 -6.44 -22.48
N VAL A 48 8.38 -7.47 -23.29
CA VAL A 48 7.65 -8.73 -23.19
C VAL A 48 8.66 -9.86 -23.11
N ILE A 49 8.60 -10.65 -22.03
CA ILE A 49 9.54 -11.72 -21.75
C ILE A 49 8.76 -13.04 -21.70
N ASP A 50 9.21 -14.02 -22.49
CA ASP A 50 8.74 -15.39 -22.39
C ASP A 50 9.17 -16.00 -21.06
N ILE A 51 8.22 -16.42 -20.24
CA ILE A 51 8.50 -16.87 -18.87
C ILE A 51 9.33 -18.14 -18.86
N GLU A 52 9.04 -19.09 -19.75
CA GLU A 52 9.74 -20.38 -19.81
C GLU A 52 11.21 -20.21 -20.17
N SER A 53 11.51 -19.49 -21.24
CA SER A 53 12.86 -19.31 -21.74
C SER A 53 13.63 -18.16 -21.08
N GLY A 54 12.93 -17.21 -20.42
CA GLY A 54 13.50 -15.97 -19.88
C GLY A 54 13.94 -14.98 -20.97
N LYS A 55 13.61 -15.21 -22.24
CA LYS A 55 14.06 -14.37 -23.34
C LYS A 55 13.08 -13.22 -23.60
N THR A 56 13.62 -12.05 -23.93
CA THR A 56 12.83 -10.93 -24.43
C THR A 56 12.35 -11.25 -25.85
N VAL A 57 11.03 -11.24 -26.05
CA VAL A 57 10.37 -11.55 -27.34
C VAL A 57 9.80 -10.32 -28.05
N ALA A 58 9.61 -9.21 -27.32
CA ALA A 58 9.22 -7.92 -27.87
C ALA A 58 9.77 -6.80 -26.99
N ALA A 59 10.33 -5.75 -27.59
CA ALA A 59 10.91 -4.64 -26.83
C ALA A 59 10.87 -3.32 -27.60
N CYS A 60 10.76 -2.21 -26.84
CA CYS A 60 10.99 -0.84 -27.28
C CYS A 60 11.52 -0.06 -26.07
N GLN A 61 12.70 0.58 -26.18
CA GLN A 61 13.32 1.37 -25.11
C GLN A 61 13.31 0.68 -23.73
N ALA A 62 13.46 -0.66 -23.72
CA ALA A 62 13.27 -1.47 -22.52
C ALA A 62 14.31 -1.22 -21.42
N GLU A 63 15.49 -0.69 -21.76
CA GLU A 63 16.59 -0.41 -20.82
C GLU A 63 16.59 1.05 -20.32
N GLN A 64 15.69 1.87 -20.80
CA GLN A 64 15.58 3.26 -20.32
C GLN A 64 14.80 3.33 -19.01
N PHE A 65 15.14 4.30 -18.17
CA PHE A 65 14.43 4.54 -16.93
C PHE A 65 13.11 5.29 -17.14
N PHE A 66 12.07 4.78 -16.50
CA PHE A 66 10.73 5.37 -16.49
C PHE A 66 10.23 5.53 -15.05
N VAL A 67 9.30 6.46 -14.86
CA VAL A 67 8.48 6.54 -13.66
C VAL A 67 7.47 5.39 -13.72
N PRO A 68 7.51 4.43 -12.80
CA PRO A 68 6.65 3.24 -12.84
C PRO A 68 5.22 3.52 -12.38
N ALA A 69 5.00 4.60 -11.64
CA ALA A 69 3.79 4.80 -10.87
C ALA A 69 3.43 3.53 -10.08
N SER A 70 2.15 3.23 -9.86
CA SER A 70 1.73 2.09 -9.04
C SER A 70 2.08 0.69 -9.57
N THR A 71 2.71 0.55 -10.75
CA THR A 71 3.29 -0.75 -11.15
C THR A 71 4.46 -1.16 -10.23
N GLN A 72 5.09 -0.21 -9.54
CA GLN A 72 6.10 -0.47 -8.51
C GLN A 72 5.60 -1.39 -7.38
N LYS A 73 4.31 -1.38 -7.07
CA LYS A 73 3.69 -2.28 -6.09
C LYS A 73 3.95 -3.77 -6.38
N LEU A 74 4.26 -4.11 -7.63
CA LEU A 74 4.66 -5.47 -8.01
C LEU A 74 5.98 -5.88 -7.37
N ILE A 75 6.94 -4.96 -7.23
CA ILE A 75 8.21 -5.22 -6.55
C ILE A 75 7.95 -5.50 -5.07
N THR A 76 7.17 -4.64 -4.41
CA THR A 76 6.78 -4.83 -3.00
C THR A 76 6.06 -6.17 -2.79
N ALA A 77 5.06 -6.48 -3.63
CA ALA A 77 4.30 -7.72 -3.53
C ALA A 77 5.16 -8.97 -3.77
N ALA A 78 6.00 -8.93 -4.81
CA ALA A 78 6.90 -10.03 -5.13
C ALA A 78 7.91 -10.28 -4.00
N THR A 79 8.49 -9.23 -3.41
CA THR A 79 9.40 -9.34 -2.27
C THR A 79 8.74 -10.03 -1.09
N LEU A 80 7.51 -9.64 -0.75
CA LEU A 80 6.80 -10.24 0.38
C LEU A 80 6.46 -11.72 0.16
N LEU A 81 6.11 -12.10 -1.07
CA LEU A 81 5.87 -13.51 -1.42
C LEU A 81 7.15 -14.36 -1.37
N MET A 82 8.33 -13.73 -1.44
CA MET A 82 9.62 -14.41 -1.22
C MET A 82 9.94 -14.56 0.27
N CYS A 83 9.49 -13.65 1.13
CA CYS A 83 9.79 -13.63 2.56
C CYS A 83 8.78 -14.42 3.39
N HIS A 84 7.53 -14.42 2.97
CA HIS A 84 6.41 -14.94 3.77
C HIS A 84 5.53 -15.87 2.96
N ARG A 85 4.90 -16.81 3.67
CA ARG A 85 3.87 -17.66 3.08
C ARG A 85 2.59 -16.85 2.79
N PRO A 86 1.77 -17.26 1.82
CA PRO A 86 0.52 -16.55 1.49
C PRO A 86 -0.48 -16.44 2.65
N ASP A 87 -0.46 -17.39 3.57
CA ASP A 87 -1.32 -17.44 4.76
C ASP A 87 -0.75 -16.67 5.97
N TRP A 88 0.41 -16.04 5.84
CA TRP A 88 0.99 -15.21 6.89
C TRP A 88 0.09 -14.02 7.24
N GLN A 89 0.03 -13.70 8.55
CA GLN A 89 -0.81 -12.65 9.11
C GLN A 89 -0.02 -11.75 10.04
N LEU A 90 -0.41 -10.49 10.12
CA LEU A 90 0.07 -9.51 11.09
C LEU A 90 -0.66 -9.68 12.42
N THR A 91 0.02 -9.36 13.53
CA THR A 91 -0.58 -9.47 14.87
C THR A 91 -0.45 -8.14 15.62
N THR A 92 -1.58 -7.51 15.91
CA THR A 92 -1.68 -6.38 16.84
C THR A 92 -2.00 -6.91 18.23
N ARG A 93 -1.24 -6.47 19.24
CA ARG A 93 -1.34 -6.95 20.60
C ARG A 93 -1.91 -5.87 21.52
N VAL A 94 -2.74 -6.27 22.48
CA VAL A 94 -3.24 -5.35 23.52
C VAL A 94 -2.79 -5.87 24.88
N PHE A 95 -2.11 -5.01 25.62
CA PHE A 95 -1.58 -5.27 26.95
C PHE A 95 -2.17 -4.31 27.97
N TYR A 96 -2.02 -4.66 29.26
CA TYR A 96 -2.10 -3.70 30.35
C TYR A 96 -0.91 -3.86 31.28
N ASP A 97 -0.52 -2.78 31.96
CA ASP A 97 0.48 -2.79 33.03
C ASP A 97 -0.19 -2.74 34.41
N GLY A 98 0.61 -2.93 35.45
CA GLY A 98 0.14 -2.84 36.83
C GLY A 98 -0.79 -3.98 37.26
N ALA A 99 -1.70 -3.71 38.20
CA ALA A 99 -2.51 -4.73 38.85
C ALA A 99 -4.00 -4.41 38.82
N VAL A 100 -4.83 -5.44 38.62
CA VAL A 100 -6.29 -5.36 38.75
C VAL A 100 -6.70 -5.65 40.21
N SER A 101 -7.31 -4.66 40.85
CA SER A 101 -7.81 -4.82 42.22
C SER A 101 -9.03 -5.78 42.29
N LYS A 102 -9.34 -6.30 43.51
CA LYS A 102 -10.51 -7.13 43.76
C LYS A 102 -11.87 -6.51 43.35
N ARG A 103 -11.90 -5.17 43.19
CA ARG A 103 -13.08 -4.41 42.72
C ARG A 103 -13.06 -4.13 41.23
N GLY A 104 -12.14 -4.73 40.48
CA GLY A 104 -12.01 -4.56 39.04
C GLY A 104 -11.34 -3.25 38.60
N ARG A 105 -10.65 -2.51 39.48
CA ARG A 105 -9.88 -1.33 39.05
C ARG A 105 -8.48 -1.77 38.62
N LEU A 106 -8.13 -1.49 37.38
CA LEU A 106 -6.76 -1.56 36.89
C LEU A 106 -5.97 -0.32 37.38
N HIS A 107 -4.89 -0.56 38.12
CA HIS A 107 -3.91 0.47 38.54
C HIS A 107 -2.76 0.52 37.51
N GLY A 108 -3.05 1.03 36.33
CA GLY A 108 -2.15 1.08 35.18
C GLY A 108 -2.86 1.60 33.94
N ASN A 109 -2.24 1.38 32.80
CA ASN A 109 -2.72 1.76 31.47
C ASN A 109 -3.08 0.53 30.63
N LEU A 110 -3.80 0.75 29.54
CA LEU A 110 -3.99 -0.20 28.46
C LEU A 110 -3.15 0.24 27.26
N TYR A 111 -2.42 -0.68 26.65
CA TYR A 111 -1.52 -0.41 25.53
C TYR A 111 -1.99 -1.19 24.31
N ILE A 112 -2.04 -0.52 23.13
CA ILE A 112 -2.24 -1.15 21.83
C ILE A 112 -0.88 -1.15 21.14
N GLN A 113 -0.21 -2.30 21.07
CA GLN A 113 1.07 -2.42 20.37
C GLN A 113 0.81 -2.75 18.90
N GLY A 114 1.10 -1.78 18.04
CA GLY A 114 0.97 -1.89 16.59
C GLY A 114 2.15 -2.63 15.95
N CYS A 115 1.88 -3.18 14.78
CA CYS A 115 2.86 -3.86 13.93
C CYS A 115 2.85 -3.31 12.49
N GLY A 116 2.20 -2.15 12.26
CA GLY A 116 2.04 -1.59 10.93
C GLY A 116 0.88 -2.19 10.13
N ASP A 117 -0.02 -2.99 10.74
CA ASP A 117 -1.18 -3.57 10.07
C ASP A 117 -2.07 -2.48 9.41
N PRO A 118 -2.23 -2.46 8.05
CA PRO A 118 -3.08 -1.48 7.38
C PRO A 118 -4.57 -1.83 7.44
N SER A 119 -4.92 -3.04 7.91
CA SER A 119 -6.27 -3.58 7.82
C SER A 119 -7.15 -3.27 9.03
N LEU A 120 -6.59 -2.69 10.12
CA LEU A 120 -7.36 -2.36 11.32
C LEU A 120 -8.46 -1.33 11.00
N GLY A 121 -9.71 -1.73 11.20
CA GLY A 121 -10.87 -0.88 10.92
C GLY A 121 -11.01 -0.48 9.45
N SER A 122 -10.34 -1.18 8.53
CA SER A 122 -10.43 -0.93 7.10
C SER A 122 -11.81 -1.27 6.57
N GLN A 123 -12.36 -0.38 5.72
CA GLN A 123 -13.62 -0.65 5.02
C GLN A 123 -13.49 -1.75 3.95
N TYR A 124 -12.28 -2.18 3.63
CA TYR A 124 -11.98 -3.24 2.67
C TYR A 124 -11.82 -4.62 3.30
N ALA A 125 -11.74 -4.70 4.63
CA ALA A 125 -11.77 -5.96 5.34
C ALA A 125 -13.21 -6.51 5.36
N ASP A 126 -13.35 -7.83 5.28
CA ASP A 126 -14.66 -8.52 5.37
C ASP A 126 -15.25 -8.48 6.80
N THR A 127 -14.86 -7.50 7.59
CA THR A 127 -15.26 -7.33 8.98
C THR A 127 -15.73 -5.91 9.23
N PRO A 128 -16.69 -5.70 10.17
CA PRO A 128 -17.11 -4.35 10.53
C PRO A 128 -15.91 -3.48 10.96
N PRO A 129 -15.83 -2.20 10.54
CA PRO A 129 -14.72 -1.32 10.86
C PRO A 129 -14.44 -1.14 12.37
N ASP A 130 -15.45 -1.28 13.20
CA ASP A 130 -15.36 -1.16 14.67
C ASP A 130 -15.12 -2.49 15.40
N ARG A 131 -14.98 -3.59 14.66
CA ARG A 131 -14.79 -4.94 15.22
C ARG A 131 -13.64 -5.01 16.20
N PHE A 132 -12.46 -4.49 15.85
CA PHE A 132 -11.30 -4.47 16.74
C PHE A 132 -11.62 -3.81 18.09
N ILE A 133 -12.25 -2.63 18.05
CA ILE A 133 -12.64 -1.89 19.27
C ILE A 133 -13.64 -2.67 20.10
N GLN A 134 -14.62 -3.30 19.47
CA GLN A 134 -15.63 -4.12 20.17
C GLN A 134 -15.01 -5.35 20.84
N GLU A 135 -14.11 -6.05 20.15
CA GLU A 135 -13.41 -7.24 20.67
C GLU A 135 -12.49 -6.87 21.84
N VAL A 136 -11.72 -5.77 21.75
CA VAL A 136 -10.90 -5.27 22.85
C VAL A 136 -11.77 -4.88 24.05
N ALA A 137 -12.87 -4.16 23.84
CA ALA A 137 -13.79 -3.80 24.93
C ALA A 137 -14.41 -5.03 25.62
N ALA A 138 -14.72 -6.07 24.85
CA ALA A 138 -15.18 -7.35 25.38
C ALA A 138 -14.09 -8.05 26.20
N ALA A 139 -12.84 -8.06 25.74
CA ALA A 139 -11.69 -8.62 26.45
C ALA A 139 -11.42 -7.91 27.79
N VAL A 140 -11.51 -6.56 27.80
CA VAL A 140 -11.39 -5.75 29.03
C VAL A 140 -12.45 -6.16 30.06
N LYS A 141 -13.71 -6.33 29.63
CA LYS A 141 -14.79 -6.81 30.51
C LYS A 141 -14.56 -8.24 31.00
N ALA A 142 -14.13 -9.13 30.12
CA ALA A 142 -13.85 -10.53 30.46
C ALA A 142 -12.72 -10.66 31.48
N ALA A 143 -11.74 -9.76 31.45
CA ALA A 143 -10.69 -9.66 32.47
C ALA A 143 -11.17 -9.07 33.81
N GLY A 144 -12.47 -8.76 33.94
CA GLY A 144 -13.05 -8.18 35.15
C GLY A 144 -12.67 -6.72 35.40
N ILE A 145 -12.15 -6.01 34.39
CA ILE A 145 -11.75 -4.61 34.51
C ILE A 145 -13.00 -3.73 34.34
N THR A 146 -13.31 -2.95 35.41
CA THR A 146 -14.45 -2.02 35.46
C THR A 146 -14.01 -0.56 35.49
N ALA A 147 -12.72 -0.31 35.76
CA ALA A 147 -12.13 1.01 35.73
C ALA A 147 -10.64 0.91 35.43
N ILE A 148 -10.10 1.88 34.67
CA ILE A 148 -8.67 2.04 34.37
C ILE A 148 -8.23 3.37 34.99
N SER A 149 -7.21 3.34 35.87
CA SER A 149 -6.72 4.52 36.56
C SER A 149 -5.78 5.38 35.69
N GLY A 150 -5.21 4.80 34.67
CA GLY A 150 -4.49 5.49 33.61
C GLY A 150 -5.36 5.71 32.36
N GLY A 151 -4.75 5.67 31.21
CA GLY A 151 -5.35 5.89 29.89
C GLY A 151 -5.13 4.73 28.91
N ILE A 152 -5.52 4.98 27.68
CA ILE A 152 -5.25 4.13 26.53
C ILE A 152 -4.05 4.70 25.77
N VAL A 153 -3.03 3.88 25.56
CA VAL A 153 -1.78 4.24 24.90
C VAL A 153 -1.69 3.46 23.58
N ALA A 154 -1.64 4.17 22.47
CA ALA A 154 -1.33 3.56 21.17
C ALA A 154 0.19 3.54 20.96
N ASP A 155 0.78 2.36 20.92
CA ASP A 155 2.21 2.16 20.68
C ASP A 155 2.45 1.92 19.20
N ASP A 156 2.88 2.99 18.50
CA ASP A 156 3.23 3.03 17.08
C ASP A 156 4.74 2.88 16.84
N GLY A 157 5.51 2.48 17.86
CA GLY A 157 6.97 2.42 17.84
C GLY A 157 7.58 1.42 16.87
N ALA A 158 6.80 0.48 16.31
CA ALA A 158 7.29 -0.44 15.28
C ALA A 158 7.73 0.28 13.98
N ILE A 159 7.12 1.44 13.67
CA ILE A 159 7.48 2.29 12.52
C ILE A 159 7.73 3.71 13.05
N PRO A 160 8.94 4.00 13.56
CA PRO A 160 9.26 5.29 14.18
C PRO A 160 9.60 6.39 13.18
N ASP A 161 9.59 6.11 11.88
CA ASP A 161 9.96 7.01 10.80
C ASP A 161 8.88 8.09 10.55
N ASN A 162 9.22 9.09 9.72
CA ASN A 162 8.21 10.01 9.22
C ASN A 162 7.15 9.22 8.43
N PRO A 163 5.88 9.29 8.82
CA PRO A 163 4.84 8.49 8.17
C PRO A 163 4.61 8.88 6.71
N VAL A 164 4.92 10.11 6.30
CA VAL A 164 4.81 10.61 4.93
C VAL A 164 6.17 10.59 4.25
N VAL A 165 6.22 10.03 3.05
CA VAL A 165 7.45 9.95 2.26
C VAL A 165 7.88 11.35 1.80
N SER A 166 9.12 11.74 2.08
CA SER A 166 9.66 13.08 1.77
C SER A 166 9.74 13.40 0.28
N LYS A 167 9.58 12.40 -0.59
CA LYS A 167 9.61 12.54 -2.06
C LYS A 167 8.22 12.47 -2.70
N TRP A 168 7.17 12.52 -1.92
CA TRP A 168 5.82 12.77 -2.42
C TRP A 168 5.61 14.24 -2.70
N LEU A 169 4.70 14.56 -3.62
CA LEU A 169 4.38 15.94 -3.92
C LEU A 169 3.56 16.56 -2.78
N TRP A 170 3.85 17.81 -2.46
CA TRP A 170 3.09 18.53 -1.43
C TRP A 170 1.58 18.57 -1.70
N GLU A 171 1.19 18.61 -2.97
CA GLU A 171 -0.23 18.60 -3.36
C GLU A 171 -0.91 17.24 -3.10
N ASP A 172 -0.14 16.16 -3.00
CA ASP A 172 -0.67 14.83 -2.67
C ASP A 172 -0.88 14.67 -1.16
N VAL A 173 0.01 15.26 -0.35
CA VAL A 173 0.00 15.16 1.11
C VAL A 173 -1.24 15.85 1.69
N GLY A 174 -2.00 15.10 2.51
CA GLY A 174 -3.31 15.54 3.02
C GLY A 174 -4.49 14.86 2.33
N ASN A 175 -4.28 14.27 1.14
CA ASN A 175 -5.31 13.48 0.45
C ASN A 175 -5.21 12.00 0.84
N TYR A 176 -6.34 11.30 0.79
CA TYR A 176 -6.47 9.91 1.24
C TYR A 176 -5.48 8.93 0.59
N TYR A 177 -5.06 9.18 -0.66
CA TYR A 177 -4.13 8.32 -1.41
C TYR A 177 -2.66 8.57 -1.05
N ALA A 178 -2.37 9.61 -0.30
CA ALA A 178 -1.06 9.91 0.28
C ALA A 178 -1.10 9.89 1.82
N ALA A 179 -2.05 9.13 2.40
CA ALA A 179 -2.09 8.91 3.83
C ALA A 179 -0.78 8.27 4.31
N GLY A 180 -0.22 8.80 5.38
CA GLY A 180 1.02 8.32 5.95
C GLY A 180 0.89 6.89 6.49
N CYS A 181 2.02 6.17 6.56
CA CYS A 181 2.12 4.82 7.14
C CYS A 181 2.69 4.92 8.57
N TYR A 182 1.98 4.35 9.52
CA TYR A 182 2.32 4.39 10.95
C TYR A 182 2.50 2.97 11.51
N GLY A 183 3.10 2.84 12.67
CA GLY A 183 3.11 1.57 13.41
C GLY A 183 1.71 1.09 13.80
N ILE A 184 0.76 2.02 13.92
CA ILE A 184 -0.68 1.74 13.99
C ILE A 184 -1.38 2.49 12.87
N ASN A 185 -1.96 1.76 11.92
CA ASN A 185 -2.89 2.30 10.94
C ASN A 185 -4.33 1.94 11.39
N TYR A 186 -5.28 2.84 11.17
CA TYR A 186 -6.67 2.60 11.54
C TYR A 186 -7.65 3.35 10.62
N ALA A 187 -8.76 2.70 10.26
CA ALA A 187 -9.78 3.27 9.38
C ALA A 187 -9.21 3.77 8.03
N ASP A 188 -8.31 2.96 7.42
CA ASP A 188 -7.56 3.29 6.20
C ASP A 188 -6.77 4.61 6.30
N ASN A 189 -6.47 5.10 7.50
CA ASN A 189 -5.85 6.39 7.79
C ASN A 189 -6.53 7.57 7.08
N ARG A 190 -7.86 7.55 6.94
CA ARG A 190 -8.60 8.55 6.17
C ARG A 190 -9.91 8.97 6.80
N PHE A 191 -10.37 10.15 6.40
CA PHE A 191 -11.71 10.65 6.64
C PHE A 191 -12.37 11.04 5.31
N ALA A 192 -13.70 11.17 5.33
CA ALA A 192 -14.52 11.67 4.26
C ALA A 192 -15.15 13.01 4.67
N ALA A 193 -14.96 14.06 3.88
CA ALA A 193 -15.63 15.36 4.06
C ALA A 193 -16.71 15.52 2.99
N THR A 194 -17.96 15.62 3.42
CA THR A 194 -19.13 15.73 2.53
C THR A 194 -19.60 17.17 2.46
N PHE A 195 -19.80 17.65 1.24
CA PHE A 195 -20.24 19.01 0.93
C PHE A 195 -21.56 19.00 0.17
N SER A 196 -22.38 20.02 0.36
CA SER A 196 -23.40 20.43 -0.62
C SER A 196 -22.84 21.52 -1.53
N THR A 197 -23.18 21.46 -2.83
CA THR A 197 -22.70 22.41 -3.82
C THR A 197 -23.87 23.06 -4.56
N GLY A 198 -23.82 24.38 -4.65
CA GLY A 198 -24.83 25.18 -5.34
C GLY A 198 -24.47 25.51 -6.79
N GLU A 199 -24.77 26.74 -7.22
CA GLU A 199 -24.45 27.27 -8.54
C GLU A 199 -22.94 27.25 -8.81
N PRO A 200 -22.51 27.21 -10.10
CA PRO A 200 -21.13 27.38 -10.44
C PRO A 200 -20.51 28.67 -9.85
N ASP A 201 -19.24 28.60 -9.49
CA ASP A 201 -18.46 29.67 -8.86
C ASP A 201 -18.96 30.08 -7.45
N SER A 202 -19.92 29.32 -6.87
CA SER A 202 -20.35 29.51 -5.49
C SER A 202 -19.45 28.75 -4.50
N ARG A 203 -19.51 29.11 -3.23
CA ARG A 203 -18.81 28.41 -2.15
C ARG A 203 -19.62 27.18 -1.72
N PRO A 204 -19.03 25.98 -1.66
CA PRO A 204 -19.70 24.81 -1.12
C PRO A 204 -19.88 24.89 0.38
N THR A 205 -20.87 24.17 0.92
CA THR A 205 -21.13 24.08 2.35
C THR A 205 -20.71 22.71 2.86
N LEU A 206 -19.84 22.65 3.88
CA LEU A 206 -19.47 21.40 4.54
C LEU A 206 -20.65 20.90 5.37
N LEU A 207 -21.10 19.67 5.06
CA LEU A 207 -22.20 18.99 5.76
C LEU A 207 -21.70 18.16 6.95
N GLY A 208 -20.50 17.57 6.83
CA GLY A 208 -19.92 16.76 7.89
C GLY A 208 -18.63 16.06 7.49
N ILE A 209 -17.99 15.47 8.48
CA ILE A 209 -16.75 14.68 8.36
C ILE A 209 -16.99 13.31 9.00
N THR A 210 -16.62 12.25 8.30
CA THR A 210 -16.80 10.86 8.78
C THR A 210 -15.50 10.07 8.55
N PRO A 211 -14.97 9.38 9.58
CA PRO A 211 -15.38 9.46 10.99
C PRO A 211 -15.18 10.86 11.57
N GLU A 212 -15.88 11.16 12.65
CA GLU A 212 -15.64 12.40 13.42
C GLU A 212 -14.25 12.32 14.06
N VAL A 213 -13.43 13.36 13.83
CA VAL A 213 -12.06 13.45 14.36
C VAL A 213 -11.98 14.66 15.27
N GLU A 214 -11.76 14.43 16.55
CA GLU A 214 -11.68 15.49 17.54
C GLU A 214 -10.57 16.50 17.19
N GLY A 215 -10.88 17.79 17.24
CA GLY A 215 -9.93 18.87 16.96
C GLY A 215 -9.66 19.12 15.47
N LEU A 216 -10.17 18.31 14.55
CA LEU A 216 -9.99 18.51 13.12
C LEU A 216 -10.72 19.78 12.64
N ARG A 217 -9.96 20.66 11.98
CA ARG A 217 -10.46 21.96 11.47
C ARG A 217 -10.30 22.01 9.95
N PHE A 218 -11.36 22.39 9.25
CA PHE A 218 -11.35 22.61 7.81
C PHE A 218 -11.32 24.09 7.48
N TYR A 219 -10.30 24.51 6.72
CA TYR A 219 -10.17 25.86 6.19
C TYR A 219 -10.27 25.82 4.66
N TYR A 220 -11.40 26.28 4.12
CA TYR A 220 -11.71 26.15 2.69
C TYR A 220 -12.31 27.43 2.06
N PRO A 221 -11.76 28.64 2.34
CA PRO A 221 -12.35 29.89 1.84
C PRO A 221 -12.24 30.04 0.33
N TYR A 222 -11.30 29.34 -0.30
CA TYR A 222 -11.03 29.36 -1.73
C TYR A 222 -11.52 28.11 -2.48
N LEU A 223 -12.24 27.23 -1.82
CA LEU A 223 -12.91 26.13 -2.46
C LEU A 223 -14.17 26.65 -3.14
N SER A 224 -14.32 26.41 -4.43
CA SER A 224 -15.46 26.85 -5.23
C SER A 224 -16.16 25.68 -5.91
N THR A 225 -17.26 25.97 -6.60
CA THR A 225 -17.93 25.01 -7.47
C THR A 225 -17.61 25.26 -8.94
N ASN A 226 -17.69 24.24 -9.78
CA ASN A 226 -17.37 24.35 -11.20
C ASN A 226 -18.46 23.73 -12.09
N ARG A 227 -18.49 24.19 -13.38
CA ARG A 227 -19.39 23.68 -14.44
C ARG A 227 -18.88 22.40 -15.10
N SER A 228 -17.59 22.09 -14.94
CA SER A 228 -16.96 20.96 -15.65
C SER A 228 -17.45 19.60 -15.17
N GLY A 229 -18.10 19.55 -14.02
CA GLY A 229 -18.54 18.32 -13.39
C GLY A 229 -17.39 17.46 -12.83
N ARG A 230 -16.16 17.99 -12.81
CA ARG A 230 -14.96 17.32 -12.33
C ARG A 230 -14.57 17.81 -10.95
N ASP A 231 -14.08 16.89 -10.13
CA ASP A 231 -13.39 17.20 -8.89
C ASP A 231 -11.94 17.62 -9.20
N SER A 232 -11.54 18.77 -8.69
CA SER A 232 -10.17 19.27 -8.70
C SER A 232 -9.76 19.80 -7.32
N ALA A 233 -10.46 19.37 -6.26
CA ALA A 233 -10.14 19.77 -4.91
C ALA A 233 -8.96 18.95 -4.37
N TYR A 234 -8.05 19.64 -3.70
CA TYR A 234 -6.94 19.05 -2.96
C TYR A 234 -7.02 19.45 -1.50
N ILE A 235 -6.77 18.49 -0.62
CA ILE A 235 -6.70 18.69 0.82
C ILE A 235 -5.23 18.73 1.21
N TYR A 236 -4.80 19.81 1.86
CA TYR A 236 -3.43 20.01 2.33
C TYR A 236 -3.35 19.94 3.84
N GLY A 237 -2.32 19.29 4.36
CA GLY A 237 -1.99 19.19 5.76
C GLY A 237 -1.05 18.01 5.99
N GLY A 238 -0.07 18.19 6.86
CA GLY A 238 0.92 17.17 7.20
C GLY A 238 0.46 16.24 8.34
N PRO A 239 1.28 15.22 8.65
CA PRO A 239 1.10 14.39 9.83
C PRO A 239 1.01 15.25 11.11
N TYR A 240 0.14 14.84 12.03
CA TYR A 240 -0.10 15.48 13.33
C TYR A 240 -0.66 16.92 13.26
N GLU A 241 -0.91 17.45 12.03
CA GLU A 241 -1.53 18.75 11.81
C GLU A 241 -3.06 18.61 11.73
N TYR A 242 -3.79 19.13 12.71
CA TYR A 242 -5.26 19.02 12.76
C TYR A 242 -5.99 20.11 11.97
N THR A 243 -5.27 20.97 11.24
CA THR A 243 -5.86 21.93 10.30
C THR A 243 -5.67 21.45 8.88
N ARG A 244 -6.77 21.16 8.19
CA ARG A 244 -6.78 20.82 6.77
C ARG A 244 -7.20 22.03 5.95
N ARG A 245 -6.39 22.38 4.93
CA ARG A 245 -6.67 23.47 3.99
C ARG A 245 -7.12 22.85 2.67
N VAL A 246 -8.26 23.32 2.14
CA VAL A 246 -8.81 22.76 0.91
C VAL A 246 -8.85 23.84 -0.16
N PHE A 247 -8.29 23.54 -1.33
CA PHE A 247 -8.26 24.39 -2.50
C PHE A 247 -8.78 23.66 -3.73
N GLY A 248 -9.19 24.41 -4.76
CA GLY A 248 -9.68 23.85 -6.01
C GLY A 248 -11.17 24.00 -6.17
N SER A 249 -11.82 23.06 -6.84
CA SER A 249 -13.24 23.14 -7.11
C SER A 249 -13.96 21.80 -7.14
N LEU A 250 -15.23 21.81 -6.73
CA LEU A 250 -16.15 20.67 -6.72
C LEU A 250 -17.20 20.81 -7.83
N PRO A 251 -17.79 19.71 -8.33
CA PRO A 251 -18.90 19.76 -9.26
C PRO A 251 -20.08 20.57 -8.68
N ALA A 252 -20.64 21.49 -9.46
CA ALA A 252 -21.85 22.24 -9.07
C ALA A 252 -23.09 21.34 -9.00
N HIS A 253 -24.16 21.82 -8.31
CA HIS A 253 -25.48 21.19 -8.22
C HIS A 253 -25.45 19.77 -7.66
N ARG A 254 -24.73 19.56 -6.54
CA ARG A 254 -24.71 18.29 -5.81
C ARG A 254 -25.30 18.49 -4.41
N GLU A 255 -26.32 17.73 -4.07
CA GLU A 255 -26.84 17.69 -2.70
C GLU A 255 -25.76 17.16 -1.74
N GLN A 256 -25.00 16.16 -2.19
CA GLN A 256 -23.86 15.60 -1.48
C GLN A 256 -22.73 15.30 -2.46
N PHE A 257 -21.54 15.80 -2.14
CA PHE A 257 -20.30 15.47 -2.82
C PHE A 257 -19.20 15.25 -1.80
N THR A 258 -18.53 14.11 -1.86
CA THR A 258 -17.55 13.70 -0.84
C THR A 258 -16.14 13.70 -1.41
N ILE A 259 -15.25 14.40 -0.71
CA ILE A 259 -13.80 14.31 -0.90
C ILE A 259 -13.19 13.60 0.30
N LYS A 260 -12.00 13.00 0.12
CA LYS A 260 -11.36 12.19 1.17
C LYS A 260 -9.98 12.74 1.48
N GLY A 261 -9.69 12.91 2.77
CA GLY A 261 -8.39 13.31 3.29
C GLY A 261 -7.78 12.25 4.21
N ASP A 262 -6.51 12.45 4.56
CA ASP A 262 -5.79 11.63 5.51
C ASP A 262 -6.10 12.00 6.96
N LEU A 263 -6.14 11.00 7.85
CA LEU A 263 -6.21 11.23 9.31
C LEU A 263 -4.90 11.87 9.79
N PRO A 264 -4.97 12.90 10.64
CA PRO A 264 -3.77 13.56 11.16
C PRO A 264 -2.88 12.65 12.02
N ASP A 265 -3.49 11.80 12.82
CA ASP A 265 -2.81 10.99 13.85
C ASP A 265 -3.60 9.69 14.07
N PRO A 266 -3.50 8.70 13.14
CA PRO A 266 -4.25 7.45 13.22
C PRO A 266 -4.03 6.68 14.53
N PRO A 267 -2.79 6.60 15.10
CA PRO A 267 -2.59 5.97 16.41
C PRO A 267 -3.41 6.62 17.53
N HIS A 268 -3.37 7.95 17.62
CA HIS A 268 -4.16 8.68 18.60
C HIS A 268 -5.66 8.54 18.37
N PHE A 269 -6.08 8.55 17.10
CA PHE A 269 -7.47 8.36 16.74
C PHE A 269 -8.00 7.00 17.21
N LEU A 270 -7.24 5.90 17.00
CA LEU A 270 -7.62 4.57 17.51
C LEU A 270 -7.72 4.55 19.03
N ALA A 271 -6.73 5.10 19.74
CA ALA A 271 -6.74 5.14 21.21
C ALA A 271 -7.95 5.94 21.75
N SER A 272 -8.30 7.06 21.11
CA SER A 272 -9.48 7.87 21.45
C SER A 272 -10.78 7.10 21.22
N GLN A 273 -10.91 6.44 20.05
CA GLN A 273 -12.10 5.64 19.73
C GLN A 273 -12.29 4.47 20.70
N LEU A 274 -11.21 3.81 21.12
CA LEU A 274 -11.26 2.74 22.13
C LEU A 274 -11.64 3.32 23.50
N THR A 275 -11.09 4.46 23.90
CA THR A 275 -11.43 5.15 25.15
C THR A 275 -12.94 5.44 25.21
N ASP A 276 -13.49 5.99 24.14
CA ASP A 276 -14.93 6.29 24.04
C ASP A 276 -15.78 5.04 24.08
N ALA A 277 -15.37 3.97 23.40
CA ALA A 277 -16.07 2.70 23.41
C ALA A 277 -16.09 2.06 24.81
N LEU A 278 -14.97 2.10 25.54
CA LEU A 278 -14.88 1.63 26.92
C LEU A 278 -15.77 2.46 27.85
N ARG A 279 -15.74 3.80 27.74
CA ARG A 279 -16.62 4.70 28.52
C ARG A 279 -18.09 4.42 28.24
N LYS A 280 -18.49 4.24 26.97
CA LYS A 280 -19.86 3.85 26.55
C LYS A 280 -20.25 2.48 27.09
N ALA A 281 -19.30 1.58 27.21
CA ALA A 281 -19.50 0.25 27.78
C ALA A 281 -19.56 0.22 29.33
N GLY A 282 -19.48 1.39 29.99
CA GLY A 282 -19.53 1.55 31.44
C GLY A 282 -18.21 1.35 32.17
N ILE A 283 -17.10 1.23 31.44
CA ILE A 283 -15.74 1.15 32.00
C ILE A 283 -15.19 2.57 32.17
N LYS A 284 -14.82 2.93 33.38
CA LYS A 284 -14.26 4.28 33.67
C LYS A 284 -12.81 4.31 33.22
N VAL A 285 -12.44 5.21 32.31
CA VAL A 285 -11.06 5.52 31.92
C VAL A 285 -10.73 6.90 32.43
N HIS A 286 -9.71 7.01 33.28
CA HIS A 286 -9.40 8.25 34.02
C HIS A 286 -8.62 9.23 33.15
N ASP A 287 -7.54 8.79 32.53
CA ASP A 287 -6.68 9.67 31.71
C ASP A 287 -7.15 9.69 30.26
N GLU A 288 -6.76 10.72 29.53
CA GLU A 288 -7.06 10.83 28.11
C GLU A 288 -6.19 9.86 27.28
N ALA A 289 -6.67 9.56 26.08
CA ALA A 289 -5.93 8.75 25.10
C ALA A 289 -4.60 9.41 24.70
N THR A 290 -3.56 8.62 24.53
CA THR A 290 -2.24 9.11 24.11
C THR A 290 -1.52 8.11 23.20
N THR A 291 -0.32 8.45 22.74
CA THR A 291 0.51 7.59 21.89
C THR A 291 1.91 7.46 22.46
N ALA A 292 2.66 6.42 22.02
CA ALA A 292 4.07 6.26 22.37
C ALA A 292 4.89 7.51 22.01
N ARG A 293 4.64 8.07 20.81
CA ARG A 293 5.28 9.30 20.35
C ARG A 293 5.06 10.45 21.34
N ARG A 294 3.82 10.71 21.78
CA ARG A 294 3.48 11.80 22.72
C ARG A 294 4.11 11.58 24.10
N LEU A 295 4.19 10.32 24.54
CA LEU A 295 4.89 9.98 25.79
C LEU A 295 6.38 10.30 25.68
N HIS A 296 7.04 9.86 24.59
CA HIS A 296 8.45 10.17 24.36
C HIS A 296 8.73 11.67 24.26
N GLU A 297 7.88 12.45 23.58
CA GLU A 297 7.96 13.91 23.53
C GLU A 297 7.85 14.56 24.92
N SER A 298 7.15 13.88 25.85
CA SER A 298 7.02 14.30 27.25
C SER A 298 8.12 13.74 28.18
N GLY A 299 9.10 13.04 27.63
CA GLY A 299 10.20 12.42 28.38
C GLY A 299 9.80 11.13 29.13
N LEU A 300 8.66 10.53 28.79
CA LEU A 300 8.20 9.26 29.34
C LEU A 300 8.54 8.09 28.41
N THR A 301 8.70 6.91 28.98
CA THR A 301 8.98 5.67 28.25
C THR A 301 7.83 4.68 28.40
N LEU A 302 7.70 3.80 27.42
CA LEU A 302 6.77 2.67 27.50
C LEU A 302 7.33 1.61 28.47
N PRO A 303 6.46 0.78 29.07
CA PRO A 303 6.89 -0.40 29.82
C PRO A 303 7.53 -1.43 28.89
N ASP A 304 8.34 -2.30 29.46
CA ASP A 304 8.74 -3.53 28.77
C ASP A 304 7.58 -4.53 28.83
N TYR A 305 6.93 -4.79 27.69
CA TYR A 305 5.75 -5.67 27.62
C TYR A 305 6.03 -7.13 27.99
N GLU A 306 7.28 -7.58 27.85
CA GLU A 306 7.67 -8.96 28.20
C GLU A 306 7.83 -9.14 29.73
N THR A 307 8.19 -8.08 30.45
CA THR A 307 8.39 -8.13 31.92
C THR A 307 7.24 -7.51 32.70
N ASP A 308 6.68 -6.42 32.23
CA ASP A 308 5.72 -5.59 32.95
C ASP A 308 4.31 -5.66 32.39
N GLY A 309 4.15 -6.20 31.16
CA GLY A 309 2.89 -6.27 30.42
C GLY A 309 2.11 -7.54 30.71
N HIS A 310 0.79 -7.41 30.78
CA HIS A 310 -0.14 -8.54 30.80
C HIS A 310 -0.90 -8.56 29.48
N LEU A 311 -0.68 -9.60 28.67
CA LEU A 311 -1.39 -9.76 27.39
C LEU A 311 -2.89 -9.93 27.65
N LEU A 312 -3.69 -9.06 27.04
CA LEU A 312 -5.15 -9.04 27.18
C LEU A 312 -5.86 -9.56 25.92
N PHE A 313 -5.37 -9.17 24.74
CA PHE A 313 -6.02 -9.50 23.47
C PHE A 313 -5.01 -9.56 22.32
N LEU A 314 -5.28 -10.47 21.38
CA LEU A 314 -4.55 -10.59 20.11
C LEU A 314 -5.52 -10.41 18.95
N HIS A 315 -5.15 -9.52 18.04
CA HIS A 315 -5.83 -9.36 16.75
C HIS A 315 -4.93 -9.86 15.63
N THR A 316 -5.51 -10.58 14.68
CA THR A 316 -4.80 -11.01 13.46
C THR A 316 -5.43 -10.36 12.23
N SER A 317 -4.56 -9.86 11.34
CA SER A 317 -4.97 -9.29 10.06
C SER A 317 -5.58 -10.34 9.12
N PRO A 318 -6.18 -9.95 8.00
CA PRO A 318 -6.30 -10.83 6.85
C PRO A 318 -4.95 -11.42 6.45
N THR A 319 -4.97 -12.49 5.67
CA THR A 319 -3.76 -13.14 5.15
C THR A 319 -2.96 -12.21 4.22
N LEU A 320 -1.67 -12.49 4.05
CA LEU A 320 -0.83 -11.75 3.10
C LEU A 320 -1.43 -11.77 1.70
N ALA A 321 -1.94 -12.93 1.26
CA ALA A 321 -2.57 -13.05 -0.05
C ALA A 321 -3.77 -12.11 -0.22
N GLU A 322 -4.65 -12.01 0.79
CA GLU A 322 -5.81 -11.11 0.77
C GLU A 322 -5.37 -9.64 0.77
N MET A 323 -4.39 -9.27 1.61
CA MET A 323 -3.85 -7.90 1.64
C MET A 323 -3.17 -7.52 0.32
N LEU A 324 -2.39 -8.44 -0.29
CA LEU A 324 -1.77 -8.20 -1.58
C LEU A 324 -2.80 -8.10 -2.71
N ARG A 325 -3.83 -8.95 -2.72
CA ARG A 325 -4.93 -8.86 -3.70
C ARG A 325 -5.63 -7.51 -3.62
N HIS A 326 -5.94 -7.03 -2.41
CA HIS A 326 -6.48 -5.68 -2.21
C HIS A 326 -5.52 -4.62 -2.76
N THR A 327 -4.25 -4.64 -2.34
CA THR A 327 -3.21 -3.70 -2.74
C THR A 327 -3.07 -3.60 -4.27
N LEU A 328 -3.07 -4.73 -4.95
CA LEU A 328 -2.85 -4.80 -6.39
C LEU A 328 -4.12 -4.45 -7.19
N THR A 329 -5.30 -4.87 -6.72
CA THR A 329 -6.58 -4.63 -7.39
C THR A 329 -7.06 -3.20 -7.23
N GLN A 330 -7.02 -2.65 -6.01
CA GLN A 330 -7.45 -1.28 -5.70
C GLN A 330 -6.33 -0.25 -5.87
N SER A 331 -5.09 -0.72 -5.99
CA SER A 331 -3.90 0.14 -6.04
C SER A 331 -3.70 0.96 -4.76
N ASP A 332 -4.03 0.38 -3.61
CA ASP A 332 -3.96 1.06 -2.32
C ASP A 332 -2.52 1.39 -1.92
N ASN A 333 -2.24 2.67 -1.66
CA ASN A 333 -0.90 3.14 -1.34
C ASN A 333 -0.56 2.86 0.12
N LEU A 334 -1.51 3.05 1.05
CA LEU A 334 -1.28 2.77 2.48
C LEU A 334 -0.90 1.30 2.69
N TYR A 335 -1.64 0.38 2.06
CA TYR A 335 -1.30 -1.04 2.14
C TYR A 335 0.08 -1.33 1.56
N ALA A 336 0.42 -0.74 0.42
CA ALA A 336 1.75 -0.93 -0.18
C ALA A 336 2.89 -0.42 0.70
N GLU A 337 2.72 0.75 1.35
CA GLU A 337 3.71 1.31 2.27
C GLU A 337 3.83 0.47 3.56
N ALA A 338 2.70 0.07 4.14
CA ALA A 338 2.67 -0.74 5.34
C ALA A 338 3.30 -2.13 5.11
N LEU A 339 2.97 -2.76 3.98
CA LEU A 339 3.52 -4.04 3.58
C LEU A 339 5.02 -3.96 3.25
N LEU A 340 5.50 -2.87 2.65
CA LEU A 340 6.94 -2.67 2.46
C LEU A 340 7.68 -2.65 3.81
N ARG A 341 7.12 -2.03 4.86
CA ARG A 341 7.75 -2.01 6.20
C ARG A 341 7.88 -3.42 6.81
N GLN A 342 7.00 -4.34 6.44
CA GLN A 342 7.07 -5.73 6.92
C GLN A 342 8.33 -6.46 6.44
N VAL A 343 8.95 -6.01 5.35
CA VAL A 343 10.21 -6.57 4.85
C VAL A 343 11.33 -6.39 5.88
N GLU A 344 11.46 -5.18 6.47
CA GLU A 344 12.46 -4.92 7.52
C GLU A 344 12.02 -5.47 8.88
N LEU A 345 10.72 -5.39 9.23
CA LEU A 345 10.19 -5.94 10.48
C LEU A 345 10.34 -7.46 10.60
N ALA A 346 10.59 -8.17 9.51
CA ALA A 346 10.93 -9.59 9.52
C ALA A 346 12.30 -9.88 10.15
N VAL A 347 13.22 -8.90 10.16
CA VAL A 347 14.62 -9.06 10.60
C VAL A 347 15.03 -8.07 11.68
N ALA A 348 14.22 -7.03 11.95
CA ALA A 348 14.50 -5.98 12.92
C ALA A 348 13.25 -5.66 13.77
N PRO A 349 13.42 -5.11 14.99
CA PRO A 349 12.28 -4.77 15.86
C PRO A 349 11.51 -3.53 15.40
N THR A 350 12.12 -2.71 14.56
CA THR A 350 11.52 -1.48 14.00
C THR A 350 11.84 -1.39 12.51
N ALA A 351 10.99 -0.69 11.77
CA ALA A 351 11.21 -0.46 10.35
C ALA A 351 11.19 1.04 10.00
N THR A 352 12.11 1.40 9.10
CA THR A 352 12.15 2.69 8.43
C THR A 352 11.91 2.51 6.93
N LEU A 353 11.57 3.57 6.20
CA LEU A 353 11.44 3.49 4.75
C LEU A 353 12.77 3.09 4.08
N ALA A 354 13.85 3.73 4.51
CA ALA A 354 15.17 3.47 3.93
C ALA A 354 15.66 2.05 4.21
N GLY A 355 15.51 1.56 5.45
CA GLY A 355 15.89 0.21 5.83
C GLY A 355 15.05 -0.84 5.11
N SER A 356 13.75 -0.63 4.99
CA SER A 356 12.84 -1.55 4.26
C SER A 356 13.19 -1.65 2.77
N ILE A 357 13.57 -0.54 2.12
CA ILE A 357 14.03 -0.54 0.72
C ILE A 357 15.37 -1.28 0.58
N GLU A 358 16.31 -1.06 1.50
CA GLU A 358 17.61 -1.73 1.44
C GLU A 358 17.48 -3.23 1.73
N GLU A 359 16.66 -3.62 2.69
CA GLU A 359 16.38 -5.05 2.95
C GLU A 359 15.70 -5.71 1.74
N MET A 360 14.74 -5.02 1.10
CA MET A 360 14.14 -5.48 -0.14
C MET A 360 15.20 -5.73 -1.22
N LYS A 361 16.18 -4.82 -1.42
CA LYS A 361 17.28 -5.01 -2.38
C LYS A 361 18.18 -6.18 -1.99
N THR A 362 18.42 -6.37 -0.68
CA THR A 362 19.21 -7.48 -0.15
C THR A 362 18.55 -8.82 -0.48
N ILE A 363 17.25 -8.95 -0.26
CA ILE A 363 16.48 -10.17 -0.59
C ILE A 363 16.62 -10.51 -2.08
N TRP A 364 16.49 -9.51 -2.97
CA TRP A 364 16.64 -9.74 -4.41
C TRP A 364 18.05 -10.14 -4.81
N ARG A 365 19.09 -9.54 -4.21
CA ARG A 365 20.49 -9.93 -4.42
C ARG A 365 20.75 -11.39 -3.98
N GLU A 366 20.22 -11.79 -2.83
CA GLU A 366 20.32 -13.16 -2.31
C GLU A 366 19.57 -14.17 -3.20
N ALA A 367 18.48 -13.75 -3.84
CA ALA A 367 17.75 -14.56 -4.82
C ALA A 367 18.45 -14.64 -6.19
N GLY A 368 19.61 -14.01 -6.36
CA GLY A 368 20.37 -14.00 -7.61
C GLY A 368 19.84 -13.05 -8.68
N PHE A 369 19.01 -12.09 -8.27
CA PHE A 369 18.48 -11.04 -9.15
C PHE A 369 18.66 -9.67 -8.50
N SER A 370 19.41 -8.75 -9.14
CA SER A 370 19.61 -7.41 -8.58
C SER A 370 18.59 -6.41 -9.10
N ILE A 371 18.07 -5.59 -8.16
CA ILE A 371 17.29 -4.39 -8.44
C ILE A 371 18.03 -3.11 -7.99
N ASP A 372 19.34 -3.18 -7.81
CA ASP A 372 20.16 -2.08 -7.26
C ASP A 372 20.12 -0.82 -8.14
N ASP A 373 19.99 -0.99 -9.45
CA ASP A 373 19.88 0.13 -10.40
C ASP A 373 18.52 0.86 -10.30
N ALA A 374 17.52 0.26 -9.66
CA ALA A 374 16.25 0.93 -9.42
C ALA A 374 16.42 2.08 -8.41
N THR A 375 15.87 3.24 -8.73
CA THR A 375 15.72 4.33 -7.76
C THR A 375 14.32 4.24 -7.15
N LEU A 376 14.25 3.83 -5.89
CA LEU A 376 13.00 3.62 -5.16
C LEU A 376 12.95 4.55 -3.95
N TYR A 377 11.87 5.29 -3.81
CA TYR A 377 11.62 6.22 -2.71
C TYR A 377 10.42 5.83 -1.84
N ASP A 378 9.63 4.83 -2.27
CA ASP A 378 8.44 4.37 -1.58
C ASP A 378 8.11 2.93 -2.02
N GLY A 379 7.11 2.32 -1.39
CA GLY A 379 6.58 1.00 -1.77
C GLY A 379 5.43 1.08 -2.78
N SER A 380 4.79 2.22 -2.85
CA SER A 380 3.54 2.42 -3.59
C SER A 380 3.71 2.88 -5.04
N GLY A 381 4.84 3.51 -5.35
CA GLY A 381 5.07 4.16 -6.64
C GLY A 381 4.40 5.53 -6.74
N LEU A 382 4.05 6.18 -5.63
CA LEU A 382 3.45 7.51 -5.63
C LEU A 382 4.49 8.59 -5.89
N SER A 383 5.75 8.41 -5.47
CA SER A 383 6.83 9.36 -5.76
C SER A 383 7.09 9.47 -7.26
N PRO A 384 7.02 10.67 -7.85
CA PRO A 384 7.38 10.89 -9.26
C PRO A 384 8.89 10.75 -9.52
N LEU A 385 9.69 10.55 -8.49
CA LEU A 385 11.14 10.38 -8.60
C LEU A 385 11.57 8.91 -8.69
N ASN A 386 10.68 7.96 -8.49
CA ASN A 386 10.97 6.54 -8.71
C ASN A 386 11.39 6.29 -10.17
N ARG A 387 12.38 5.42 -10.36
CA ARG A 387 12.93 5.06 -11.68
C ARG A 387 13.21 3.58 -11.75
N ILE A 388 12.60 2.92 -12.72
CA ILE A 388 12.88 1.52 -13.08
C ILE A 388 12.87 1.36 -14.58
N THR A 389 13.51 0.30 -15.09
CA THR A 389 13.45 -0.01 -16.52
C THR A 389 12.38 -1.06 -16.80
N PRO A 390 11.69 -1.01 -17.97
CA PRO A 390 10.78 -2.07 -18.37
C PRO A 390 11.41 -3.45 -18.38
N LEU A 391 12.69 -3.54 -18.77
CA LEU A 391 13.45 -4.78 -18.80
C LEU A 391 13.61 -5.35 -17.40
N MET A 392 14.05 -4.54 -16.41
CA MET A 392 14.18 -4.97 -15.02
C MET A 392 12.84 -5.47 -14.46
N MET A 393 11.76 -4.72 -14.65
CA MET A 393 10.43 -5.14 -14.21
C MET A 393 9.98 -6.46 -14.88
N GLY A 394 10.19 -6.60 -16.18
CA GLY A 394 9.85 -7.82 -16.92
C GLY A 394 10.68 -9.03 -16.46
N GLN A 395 11.97 -8.84 -16.25
CA GLN A 395 12.87 -9.88 -15.74
C GLN A 395 12.50 -10.29 -14.31
N LEU A 396 12.17 -9.31 -13.43
CA LEU A 396 11.68 -9.58 -12.07
C LEU A 396 10.43 -10.44 -12.10
N LEU A 397 9.43 -10.06 -12.89
CA LEU A 397 8.18 -10.82 -13.02
C LEU A 397 8.43 -12.23 -13.57
N ALA A 398 9.28 -12.37 -14.60
CA ALA A 398 9.64 -13.67 -15.16
C ALA A 398 10.46 -14.50 -14.15
N HIS A 399 11.32 -13.89 -13.34
CA HIS A 399 12.07 -14.58 -12.26
C HIS A 399 11.12 -15.13 -11.21
N VAL A 400 10.20 -14.30 -10.71
CA VAL A 400 9.19 -14.70 -9.71
C VAL A 400 8.35 -15.87 -10.23
N ALA A 401 7.82 -15.77 -11.45
CA ALA A 401 7.01 -16.83 -12.05
C ALA A 401 7.74 -18.19 -12.18
N ARG A 402 9.08 -18.20 -12.28
CA ARG A 402 9.89 -19.42 -12.34
C ARG A 402 10.36 -19.95 -11.01
N SER A 403 10.40 -19.12 -9.95
CA SER A 403 11.04 -19.45 -8.68
C SER A 403 10.26 -20.46 -7.82
N GLY A 404 8.99 -20.71 -8.11
CA GLY A 404 8.13 -21.57 -7.29
C GLY A 404 7.81 -21.03 -5.88
N GLN A 405 8.38 -19.88 -5.50
CA GLN A 405 8.16 -19.22 -4.21
C GLN A 405 7.07 -18.16 -4.34
N GLY A 406 5.81 -18.60 -4.42
CA GLY A 406 4.67 -17.70 -4.61
C GLY A 406 4.52 -17.15 -6.04
N GLY A 407 5.36 -17.59 -6.98
CA GLY A 407 5.33 -17.14 -8.37
C GLY A 407 4.04 -17.52 -9.10
N ASP A 408 3.49 -18.68 -8.79
CA ASP A 408 2.19 -19.09 -9.34
C ASP A 408 1.04 -18.25 -8.79
N LEU A 409 1.19 -17.71 -7.57
CA LEU A 409 0.16 -16.92 -6.91
C LEU A 409 0.11 -15.47 -7.41
N LEU A 410 1.24 -14.85 -7.75
CA LEU A 410 1.28 -13.42 -8.11
C LEU A 410 0.34 -13.08 -9.29
N PRO A 411 0.27 -13.89 -10.39
CA PRO A 411 -0.72 -13.66 -11.43
C PRO A 411 -2.17 -13.66 -10.92
N GLU A 412 -2.51 -14.57 -10.02
CA GLU A 412 -3.86 -14.71 -9.46
C GLU A 412 -4.25 -13.53 -8.55
N LEU A 413 -3.28 -12.85 -7.93
CA LEU A 413 -3.51 -11.67 -7.11
C LEU A 413 -3.73 -10.39 -7.93
N LEU A 414 -3.40 -10.41 -9.23
CA LEU A 414 -3.56 -9.26 -10.11
C LEU A 414 -4.98 -9.17 -10.68
N PRO A 415 -5.52 -7.95 -10.86
CA PRO A 415 -6.80 -7.77 -11.51
C PRO A 415 -6.73 -8.14 -12.98
N GLN A 416 -7.82 -8.70 -13.48
CA GLN A 416 -8.07 -8.86 -14.91
C GLN A 416 -8.76 -7.63 -15.50
N PRO A 417 -8.71 -7.42 -16.83
CA PRO A 417 -9.52 -6.40 -17.48
C PRO A 417 -11.01 -6.55 -17.13
N GLY A 418 -11.60 -5.45 -16.65
CA GLY A 418 -12.95 -5.43 -16.08
C GLY A 418 -12.99 -5.31 -14.55
N GLU A 419 -11.86 -5.54 -13.86
CA GLU A 419 -11.75 -5.51 -12.40
C GLU A 419 -10.97 -4.29 -11.91
N GLY A 420 -11.26 -3.86 -10.68
CA GLY A 420 -10.49 -2.86 -9.94
C GLY A 420 -10.08 -1.65 -10.79
N THR A 421 -8.79 -1.37 -10.82
CA THR A 421 -8.24 -0.26 -11.62
C THR A 421 -8.24 -0.53 -13.13
N LEU A 422 -8.51 -1.75 -13.56
CA LEU A 422 -8.65 -2.14 -14.98
C LEU A 422 -10.11 -2.19 -15.46
N LYS A 423 -11.06 -1.66 -14.68
CA LYS A 423 -12.51 -1.76 -14.94
C LYS A 423 -12.92 -1.42 -16.40
N ARG A 424 -12.17 -0.52 -17.07
CA ARG A 424 -12.45 -0.10 -18.45
C ARG A 424 -11.34 -0.48 -19.42
N PHE A 425 -10.16 -0.88 -18.93
CA PHE A 425 -9.02 -1.20 -19.78
C PHE A 425 -9.16 -2.61 -20.34
N MET A 426 -9.22 -2.74 -21.66
CA MET A 426 -9.38 -4.00 -22.41
C MET A 426 -10.57 -4.89 -21.95
N ALA A 427 -11.52 -4.33 -21.20
CA ALA A 427 -12.73 -5.06 -20.80
C ALA A 427 -13.51 -5.53 -22.03
N GLY A 428 -13.81 -6.83 -22.12
CA GLY A 428 -14.46 -7.44 -23.27
C GLY A 428 -13.54 -7.78 -24.44
N SER A 429 -12.22 -7.54 -24.34
CA SER A 429 -11.23 -8.07 -25.30
C SER A 429 -11.15 -9.58 -25.22
N THR A 430 -10.86 -10.26 -26.35
CA THR A 430 -10.60 -11.70 -26.38
C THR A 430 -9.40 -12.13 -25.56
N LEU A 431 -8.46 -11.21 -25.29
CA LEU A 431 -7.29 -11.45 -24.44
C LEU A 431 -7.59 -11.24 -22.95
N SER A 432 -8.75 -10.66 -22.61
CA SER A 432 -9.10 -10.29 -21.23
C SER A 432 -8.93 -11.43 -20.22
N PRO A 433 -9.37 -12.66 -20.47
CA PRO A 433 -9.26 -13.76 -19.49
C PRO A 433 -7.81 -14.20 -19.20
N ALA A 434 -6.89 -13.89 -20.12
CA ALA A 434 -5.48 -14.28 -20.00
C ALA A 434 -4.57 -13.13 -19.51
N LEU A 435 -5.12 -11.91 -19.33
CA LEU A 435 -4.35 -10.75 -18.88
C LEU A 435 -4.54 -10.53 -17.38
N HIS A 436 -3.43 -10.46 -16.67
CA HIS A 436 -3.34 -10.19 -15.23
C HIS A 436 -2.37 -9.03 -15.04
N LEU A 437 -2.88 -7.80 -14.89
CA LEU A 437 -2.05 -6.60 -14.97
C LEU A 437 -2.26 -5.67 -13.77
N LYS A 438 -1.17 -5.12 -13.27
CA LYS A 438 -1.19 -3.94 -12.39
C LYS A 438 -1.13 -2.68 -13.27
N SER A 439 -2.05 -1.74 -13.04
CA SER A 439 -1.98 -0.40 -13.61
C SER A 439 -1.17 0.56 -12.75
N GLY A 440 -0.52 1.54 -13.39
CA GLY A 440 0.11 2.66 -12.73
C GLY A 440 -0.22 3.95 -13.48
N SER A 441 -0.61 5.01 -12.75
CA SER A 441 -0.92 6.28 -13.38
C SER A 441 -0.69 7.47 -12.46
N MET A 442 -0.15 8.54 -13.04
CA MET A 442 -0.10 9.88 -12.47
C MET A 442 -0.15 10.91 -13.61
N THR A 443 0.00 12.19 -13.33
CA THR A 443 0.01 13.21 -14.38
C THR A 443 1.10 12.92 -15.41
N GLY A 444 0.71 12.77 -16.69
CA GLY A 444 1.64 12.45 -17.78
C GLY A 444 2.25 11.04 -17.76
N VAL A 445 1.78 10.15 -16.90
CA VAL A 445 2.27 8.76 -16.76
C VAL A 445 1.12 7.77 -16.86
N GLN A 446 1.30 6.71 -17.68
CA GLN A 446 0.41 5.56 -17.76
C GLN A 446 1.24 4.28 -17.96
N CYS A 447 1.12 3.35 -17.01
CA CYS A 447 1.89 2.12 -17.00
C CYS A 447 0.99 0.91 -16.78
N TYR A 448 1.41 -0.24 -17.32
CA TYR A 448 0.85 -1.56 -17.04
C TYR A 448 1.99 -2.57 -16.94
N ALA A 449 1.94 -3.45 -15.94
CA ALA A 449 2.89 -4.54 -15.81
C ALA A 449 2.20 -5.75 -15.18
N GLY A 450 2.62 -6.95 -15.56
CA GLY A 450 2.05 -8.21 -15.07
C GLY A 450 2.24 -9.34 -16.05
N TYR A 451 1.21 -10.14 -16.24
CA TYR A 451 1.29 -11.41 -16.96
C TYR A 451 0.23 -11.54 -18.05
N TYR A 452 0.60 -12.26 -19.10
CA TYR A 452 -0.30 -12.85 -20.07
C TYR A 452 -0.16 -14.36 -20.00
N THR A 453 -1.26 -15.08 -19.80
CA THR A 453 -1.32 -16.54 -19.62
C THR A 453 -2.15 -17.18 -20.75
N GLY A 454 -1.77 -16.90 -22.02
CA GLY A 454 -2.37 -17.47 -23.22
C GLY A 454 -1.87 -18.87 -23.54
N LYS A 455 -1.57 -19.15 -24.82
CA LYS A 455 -0.94 -20.42 -25.21
C LYS A 455 0.45 -20.61 -24.61
N ARG A 456 1.17 -19.51 -24.41
CA ARG A 456 2.40 -19.41 -23.62
C ARG A 456 2.25 -18.28 -22.62
N SER A 457 3.05 -18.32 -21.58
CA SER A 457 3.03 -17.30 -20.53
C SER A 457 4.14 -16.27 -20.73
N TYR A 458 3.76 -15.00 -20.64
CA TYR A 458 4.67 -13.86 -20.81
C TYR A 458 4.56 -12.89 -19.64
N ALA A 459 5.71 -12.36 -19.21
CA ALA A 459 5.75 -11.13 -18.43
C ALA A 459 5.62 -9.95 -19.40
N VAL A 460 4.70 -9.04 -19.11
CA VAL A 460 4.34 -7.90 -19.97
C VAL A 460 4.54 -6.61 -19.22
N VAL A 461 5.30 -5.67 -19.77
CA VAL A 461 5.53 -4.35 -19.17
C VAL A 461 5.38 -3.26 -20.22
N VAL A 462 4.59 -2.25 -19.90
CA VAL A 462 4.40 -1.04 -20.71
C VAL A 462 4.47 0.17 -19.79
N MET A 463 5.39 1.09 -20.08
CA MET A 463 5.55 2.34 -19.34
C MET A 463 5.56 3.51 -20.31
N VAL A 464 4.56 4.40 -20.23
CA VAL A 464 4.47 5.61 -21.04
C VAL A 464 4.56 6.81 -20.14
N ASN A 465 5.60 7.63 -20.34
CA ASN A 465 5.83 8.85 -19.58
C ASN A 465 5.76 10.08 -20.50
N HIS A 466 5.41 11.22 -19.94
CA HIS A 466 5.33 12.51 -20.60
C HIS A 466 4.41 12.53 -21.84
N PHE A 467 3.36 11.71 -21.83
CA PHE A 467 2.41 11.69 -22.93
C PHE A 467 1.64 13.01 -23.03
N SER A 468 1.30 13.38 -24.26
CA SER A 468 0.42 14.49 -24.58
C SER A 468 -0.99 13.98 -24.94
N GLY A 469 -2.01 14.80 -24.71
CA GLY A 469 -3.38 14.43 -24.99
C GLY A 469 -4.09 13.77 -23.80
N THR A 470 -5.08 12.94 -24.06
CA THR A 470 -5.91 12.33 -23.01
C THR A 470 -5.37 10.97 -22.59
N ARG A 471 -5.53 10.64 -21.30
CA ARG A 471 -5.20 9.30 -20.79
C ARG A 471 -5.94 8.20 -21.55
N ALA A 472 -7.21 8.44 -21.93
CA ALA A 472 -7.99 7.48 -22.70
C ALA A 472 -7.39 7.16 -24.07
N SER A 473 -6.81 8.16 -24.77
CA SER A 473 -6.10 7.94 -26.04
C SER A 473 -4.90 7.01 -25.84
N VAL A 474 -4.06 7.30 -24.83
CA VAL A 474 -2.87 6.48 -24.54
C VAL A 474 -3.26 5.07 -24.12
N GLN A 475 -4.30 4.91 -23.30
CA GLN A 475 -4.82 3.59 -22.93
C GLN A 475 -5.26 2.80 -24.16
N LYS A 476 -5.90 3.45 -25.14
CA LYS A 476 -6.29 2.81 -26.40
C LYS A 476 -5.06 2.37 -27.22
N GLU A 477 -4.07 3.23 -27.37
CA GLU A 477 -2.81 2.88 -28.09
C GLU A 477 -2.11 1.68 -27.43
N ILE A 478 -2.05 1.64 -26.08
CA ILE A 478 -1.49 0.52 -25.31
C ILE A 478 -2.31 -0.75 -25.60
N ALA A 479 -3.64 -0.69 -25.54
CA ALA A 479 -4.52 -1.84 -25.78
C ALA A 479 -4.36 -2.39 -27.20
N ASP A 480 -4.33 -1.51 -28.21
CA ASP A 480 -4.14 -1.88 -29.61
C ASP A 480 -2.77 -2.55 -29.84
N MET A 481 -1.72 -2.01 -29.20
CA MET A 481 -0.36 -2.58 -29.26
C MET A 481 -0.31 -3.96 -28.58
N LEU A 482 -0.81 -4.09 -27.36
CA LEU A 482 -0.83 -5.37 -26.64
C LEU A 482 -1.63 -6.44 -27.42
N THR A 483 -2.78 -6.09 -27.97
CA THR A 483 -3.59 -7.00 -28.78
C THR A 483 -2.78 -7.53 -29.96
N ARG A 484 -2.12 -6.64 -30.72
CA ARG A 484 -1.32 -7.04 -31.87
C ARG A 484 -0.15 -7.95 -31.47
N VAL A 485 0.61 -7.57 -30.43
CA VAL A 485 1.81 -8.31 -30.00
C VAL A 485 1.44 -9.70 -29.49
N LEU A 486 0.51 -9.77 -28.54
CA LEU A 486 0.16 -11.02 -27.88
C LEU A 486 -0.52 -12.00 -28.84
N THR A 487 -1.41 -11.51 -29.76
CA THR A 487 -1.98 -12.35 -30.83
C THR A 487 -0.89 -12.85 -31.78
N THR A 488 0.12 -12.02 -32.09
CA THR A 488 1.24 -12.46 -32.94
C THR A 488 2.07 -13.53 -32.26
N LEU A 489 2.34 -13.41 -30.96
CA LEU A 489 3.08 -14.39 -30.17
C LEU A 489 2.33 -15.72 -30.07
N ASP A 490 1.01 -15.70 -29.87
CA ASP A 490 0.17 -16.90 -29.85
C ASP A 490 0.11 -17.64 -31.20
N ASN A 491 0.32 -16.94 -32.33
CA ASN A 491 0.29 -17.47 -33.67
C ASN A 491 1.65 -17.93 -34.21
N ARG A 492 2.76 -17.66 -33.51
CA ARG A 492 4.12 -18.08 -33.90
C ARG A 492 4.44 -19.56 -33.57
N GLN A 493 3.45 -20.35 -33.24
CA GLN A 493 3.60 -21.78 -32.87
C GLN A 493 3.40 -22.71 -34.04
#